data_12de25195bc3b3037fc79d3a3b070243
#
_entry.id   12de25195bc3b3037fc79d3a3b070243
#
_cell.length_a   1.000
_cell.length_b   1.000
_cell.length_c   1.000
_cell.angle_alpha   90.00
_cell.angle_beta   90.00
_cell.angle_gamma   90.00
#
_symmetry.space_group_name_H-M   'P 1'
#
loop_
_entity.id
_entity.type
_entity.pdbx_description
1 polymer ?
#
loop_
_entity_poly.entity_id
_entity_poly.type
_entity_poly.pdbx_seq_one_letter_code
_entity_poly.pdbx_strand_id
1 'polypeptide(L)'
;MKDGIAKYADVLSEEYCRELVNYYESNSEQAYQNAGTGDHLGDNLYLSEAKHVDFLLKKIKEVLSEYVKDYTFAYFSGDDGLLLRKIYGATKFHSNGLFGSHDDGKLRTVGLTIGLNNDYEGGEYNFPNQELTTTLQQGELLIFPVYYTHPYQVSAPKGYRYVVHTYLNQ
;
A
#
# COMPACT_ATOMS: atom_id res chain seq x y z
N MET A 1 -2.02 -8.81 14.88
CA MET A 1 -1.56 -9.45 13.62
C MET A 1 -2.35 -10.73 13.38
N LYS A 2 -2.72 -11.02 12.15
CA LYS A 2 -3.44 -12.26 11.79
C LYS A 2 -2.90 -12.78 10.46
N ASP A 3 -2.32 -13.98 10.49
CA ASP A 3 -1.88 -14.71 9.27
C ASP A 3 -0.99 -13.91 8.31
N GLY A 4 -0.03 -13.16 8.83
CA GLY A 4 0.84 -12.29 8.04
C GLY A 4 0.29 -10.89 7.76
N ILE A 5 -0.94 -10.59 8.16
CA ILE A 5 -1.52 -9.25 8.06
C ILE A 5 -1.19 -8.49 9.34
N ALA A 6 -0.53 -7.34 9.21
CA ALA A 6 -0.13 -6.51 10.34
C ALA A 6 -0.38 -5.02 10.07
N LYS A 7 -0.72 -4.28 11.11
CA LYS A 7 -0.94 -2.84 11.06
C LYS A 7 -0.06 -2.14 12.11
N TYR A 8 0.60 -1.06 11.69
CA TYR A 8 1.51 -0.27 12.53
C TYR A 8 1.02 1.17 12.54
N ALA A 9 0.84 1.69 13.74
CA ALA A 9 0.43 3.08 13.95
C ALA A 9 1.62 4.03 13.93
N ASP A 10 1.36 5.31 13.71
CA ASP A 10 2.31 6.42 13.85
C ASP A 10 3.61 6.26 13.02
N VAL A 11 3.51 5.59 11.86
CA VAL A 11 4.66 5.42 10.95
C VAL A 11 5.04 6.74 10.30
N LEU A 12 4.03 7.55 9.93
CA LEU A 12 4.21 8.91 9.42
C LEU A 12 3.46 9.92 10.29
N SER A 13 4.03 11.11 10.47
CA SER A 13 3.34 12.22 11.10
C SER A 13 2.21 12.75 10.21
N GLU A 14 1.18 13.35 10.81
CA GLU A 14 0.10 14.00 10.06
C GLU A 14 0.62 15.10 9.13
N GLU A 15 1.63 15.86 9.57
CA GLU A 15 2.25 16.91 8.77
C GLU A 15 2.89 16.32 7.50
N TYR A 16 3.64 15.24 7.63
CA TYR A 16 4.27 14.60 6.49
C TYR A 16 3.26 13.91 5.56
N CYS A 17 2.19 13.35 6.09
CA CYS A 17 1.07 12.84 5.29
C CYS A 17 0.46 13.97 4.44
N ARG A 18 0.21 15.16 5.02
CA ARG A 18 -0.28 16.32 4.26
C ARG A 18 0.71 16.79 3.20
N GLU A 19 2.02 16.76 3.51
CA GLU A 19 3.05 17.09 2.53
C GLU A 19 2.97 16.17 1.30
N LEU A 20 2.81 14.87 1.51
CA LEU A 20 2.67 13.90 0.41
C LEU A 20 1.38 14.08 -0.40
N VAL A 21 0.25 14.37 0.26
CA VAL A 21 -1.00 14.71 -0.44
C VAL A 21 -0.83 15.96 -1.30
N ASN A 22 -0.23 17.01 -0.75
CA ASN A 22 0.05 18.25 -1.50
C ASN A 22 1.02 18.00 -2.67
N TYR A 23 2.03 17.15 -2.47
CA TYR A 23 2.93 16.75 -3.54
C TYR A 23 2.17 16.04 -4.67
N TYR A 24 1.27 15.10 -4.34
CA TYR A 24 0.42 14.46 -5.33
C TYR A 24 -0.41 15.47 -6.11
N GLU A 25 -1.15 16.35 -5.42
CA GLU A 25 -2.04 17.33 -6.08
C GLU A 25 -1.26 18.31 -6.96
N SER A 26 -0.06 18.71 -6.56
CA SER A 26 0.82 19.58 -7.34
C SER A 26 1.43 18.92 -8.59
N ASN A 27 1.42 17.59 -8.66
CA ASN A 27 1.97 16.80 -9.75
C ASN A 27 0.92 15.90 -10.42
N SER A 28 -0.36 16.14 -10.15
CA SER A 28 -1.48 15.28 -10.59
C SER A 28 -1.60 15.14 -12.12
N GLU A 29 -1.09 16.09 -12.88
CA GLU A 29 -0.99 16.01 -14.34
C GLU A 29 -0.11 14.86 -14.86
N GLN A 30 0.81 14.37 -14.03
CA GLN A 30 1.68 13.22 -14.32
C GLN A 30 1.06 11.90 -13.86
N ALA A 31 -0.07 11.97 -13.15
CA ALA A 31 -0.75 10.76 -12.67
C ALA A 31 -1.42 10.03 -13.84
N TYR A 32 -1.48 8.72 -13.71
CA TYR A 32 -2.11 7.85 -14.70
C TYR A 32 -3.14 6.94 -14.03
N GLN A 33 -4.23 6.68 -14.74
CA GLN A 33 -5.24 5.75 -14.27
C GLN A 33 -4.68 4.32 -14.27
N ASN A 34 -4.86 3.62 -13.16
CA ASN A 34 -4.48 2.23 -13.10
C ASN A 34 -5.46 1.38 -13.92
N ALA A 35 -5.04 0.94 -15.10
CA ALA A 35 -5.78 0.06 -15.98
C ALA A 35 -5.62 -1.43 -15.62
N GLY A 36 -5.11 -1.74 -14.44
CA GLY A 36 -4.88 -3.11 -14.00
C GLY A 36 -6.16 -3.88 -13.75
N THR A 37 -6.08 -5.19 -13.83
CA THR A 37 -7.22 -6.15 -13.68
C THR A 37 -7.84 -6.17 -12.28
N GLY A 38 -7.25 -5.49 -11.31
CA GLY A 38 -7.74 -5.39 -9.93
C GLY A 38 -8.77 -4.28 -9.70
N ASP A 39 -8.99 -3.44 -10.69
CA ASP A 39 -10.01 -2.39 -10.71
C ASP A 39 -10.02 -1.43 -9.53
N HIS A 40 -8.86 -0.95 -9.12
CA HIS A 40 -8.81 0.31 -8.41
C HIS A 40 -9.24 1.41 -9.34
N LEU A 41 -10.40 1.96 -9.11
CA LEU A 41 -10.72 3.26 -9.66
C LEU A 41 -9.94 4.31 -8.87
N GLY A 42 -8.79 4.67 -9.41
CA GLY A 42 -7.88 5.62 -8.80
C GLY A 42 -6.73 5.96 -9.73
N ASP A 43 -6.05 7.04 -9.42
CA ASP A 43 -4.92 7.53 -10.18
C ASP A 43 -3.62 7.32 -9.40
N ASN A 44 -2.57 6.89 -10.10
CA ASN A 44 -1.26 6.61 -9.56
C ASN A 44 -0.25 7.65 -10.01
N LEU A 45 0.60 8.08 -9.10
CA LEU A 45 1.76 8.91 -9.36
C LEU A 45 3.00 8.21 -8.82
N TYR A 46 3.99 7.93 -9.66
CA TYR A 46 5.29 7.44 -9.18
C TYR A 46 5.98 8.52 -8.37
N LEU A 47 6.39 8.15 -7.16
CA LEU A 47 7.18 9.04 -6.31
C LEU A 47 8.65 8.95 -6.72
N SER A 48 9.16 9.99 -7.36
CA SER A 48 10.52 10.06 -7.90
C SER A 48 11.44 11.02 -7.15
N GLU A 49 10.90 11.86 -6.27
CA GLU A 49 11.70 12.82 -5.52
C GLU A 49 12.50 12.11 -4.42
N ALA A 50 13.83 12.14 -4.56
CA ALA A 50 14.75 11.35 -3.72
C ALA A 50 14.52 11.56 -2.21
N LYS A 51 14.28 12.79 -1.77
CA LYS A 51 14.05 13.07 -0.33
C LYS A 51 12.87 12.29 0.24
N HIS A 52 11.76 12.16 -0.54
CA HIS A 52 10.58 11.43 -0.12
C HIS A 52 10.80 9.93 -0.20
N VAL A 53 11.44 9.47 -1.29
CA VAL A 53 11.76 8.05 -1.47
C VAL A 53 12.65 7.55 -0.34
N ASP A 54 13.76 8.23 -0.06
CA ASP A 54 14.71 7.84 0.99
C ASP A 54 14.07 7.84 2.37
N PHE A 55 13.26 8.84 2.68
CA PHE A 55 12.57 8.93 3.97
C PHE A 55 11.56 7.79 4.14
N LEU A 56 10.72 7.54 3.13
CA LEU A 56 9.70 6.49 3.17
C LEU A 56 10.33 5.10 3.24
N LEU A 57 11.37 4.83 2.44
CA LEU A 57 12.09 3.55 2.49
C LEU A 57 12.73 3.31 3.86
N LYS A 58 13.25 4.37 4.51
CA LYS A 58 13.75 4.27 5.89
C LYS A 58 12.62 3.86 6.84
N LYS A 59 11.46 4.52 6.76
CA LYS A 59 10.29 4.21 7.61
C LYS A 59 9.76 2.79 7.37
N ILE A 60 9.70 2.37 6.12
CA ILE A 60 9.32 1.01 5.74
C ILE A 60 10.30 -0.01 6.35
N LYS A 61 11.62 0.24 6.26
CA LYS A 61 12.64 -0.64 6.86
C LYS A 61 12.50 -0.74 8.38
N GLU A 62 12.19 0.36 9.07
CA GLU A 62 11.91 0.36 10.51
C GLU A 62 10.75 -0.60 10.83
N VAL A 63 9.63 -0.51 10.10
CA VAL A 63 8.47 -1.40 10.26
C VAL A 63 8.81 -2.85 9.91
N LEU A 64 9.54 -3.08 8.82
CA LEU A 64 9.93 -4.43 8.41
C LEU A 64 10.80 -5.10 9.45
N SER A 65 11.67 -4.36 10.15
CA SER A 65 12.49 -4.91 11.24
C SER A 65 11.66 -5.44 12.41
N GLU A 66 10.48 -4.88 12.65
CA GLU A 66 9.53 -5.41 13.62
C GLU A 66 8.72 -6.58 13.05
N TYR A 67 8.25 -6.45 11.80
CA TYR A 67 7.46 -7.48 11.13
C TYR A 67 8.18 -8.84 11.06
N VAL A 68 9.47 -8.84 10.71
CA VAL A 68 10.25 -10.09 10.58
C VAL A 68 10.53 -10.78 11.93
N LYS A 69 10.34 -10.12 13.06
CA LYS A 69 10.45 -10.77 14.37
C LYS A 69 9.36 -11.82 14.57
N ASP A 70 8.17 -11.55 14.05
CA ASP A 70 7.04 -12.48 14.12
C ASP A 70 7.00 -13.44 12.92
N TYR A 71 7.61 -13.04 11.80
CA TYR A 71 7.67 -13.80 10.54
C TYR A 71 9.12 -13.99 10.11
N THR A 72 9.86 -14.81 10.86
CA THR A 72 11.31 -14.99 10.75
C THR A 72 11.80 -15.54 9.40
N PHE A 73 10.92 -16.10 8.59
CA PHE A 73 11.22 -16.57 7.24
C PHE A 73 10.85 -15.55 6.15
N ALA A 74 10.32 -14.38 6.54
CA ALA A 74 10.08 -13.31 5.60
C ALA A 74 11.42 -12.68 5.17
N TYR A 75 11.66 -12.69 3.87
CA TYR A 75 12.84 -12.09 3.26
C TYR A 75 12.40 -11.17 2.12
N PHE A 76 12.99 -10.00 2.04
CA PHE A 76 12.69 -9.01 1.02
C PHE A 76 13.97 -8.54 0.36
N SER A 77 14.05 -8.64 -0.98
CA SER A 77 15.23 -8.26 -1.76
C SER A 77 15.08 -6.89 -2.45
N GLY A 78 13.86 -6.37 -2.53
CA GLY A 78 13.56 -5.09 -3.17
C GLY A 78 12.08 -4.74 -3.12
N ASP A 79 11.73 -3.69 -3.84
CA ASP A 79 10.36 -3.18 -3.98
C ASP A 79 10.04 -2.81 -5.44
N ASP A 80 8.76 -2.58 -5.74
CA ASP A 80 8.28 -2.18 -7.07
C ASP A 80 8.31 -0.66 -7.29
N GLY A 81 8.97 0.09 -6.42
CA GLY A 81 8.89 1.55 -6.36
C GLY A 81 7.69 2.04 -5.55
N LEU A 82 7.73 3.28 -5.15
CA LEU A 82 6.69 3.91 -4.33
C LEU A 82 5.67 4.62 -5.21
N LEU A 83 4.40 4.27 -5.02
CA LEU A 83 3.27 4.91 -5.70
C LEU A 83 2.47 5.75 -4.71
N LEU A 84 2.26 7.02 -5.04
CA LEU A 84 1.19 7.81 -4.45
C LEU A 84 -0.09 7.51 -5.22
N ARG A 85 -1.16 7.17 -4.51
CA ARG A 85 -2.45 6.85 -5.10
C ARG A 85 -3.55 7.73 -4.56
N LYS A 86 -4.37 8.29 -5.46
CA LYS A 86 -5.65 8.92 -5.17
C LYS A 86 -6.75 7.96 -5.56
N ILE A 87 -7.44 7.39 -4.58
CA ILE A 87 -8.42 6.31 -4.76
C ILE A 87 -9.82 6.86 -4.58
N TYR A 88 -10.73 6.55 -5.51
CA TYR A 88 -12.14 6.96 -5.49
C TYR A 88 -13.10 5.80 -5.83
N GLY A 89 -12.60 4.59 -6.03
CA GLY A 89 -13.42 3.42 -6.32
C GLY A 89 -12.98 2.17 -5.59
N ALA A 90 -13.74 1.09 -5.76
CA ALA A 90 -13.50 -0.21 -5.14
C ALA A 90 -12.57 -1.09 -5.99
N THR A 91 -12.01 -2.13 -5.34
CA THR A 91 -11.43 -3.28 -6.04
C THR A 91 -12.43 -4.43 -6.08
N LYS A 92 -12.28 -5.33 -7.05
CA LYS A 92 -12.83 -6.68 -6.95
C LYS A 92 -11.97 -7.52 -6.00
N PHE A 93 -12.48 -8.69 -5.59
CA PHE A 93 -11.65 -9.67 -4.92
C PHE A 93 -10.52 -10.13 -5.85
N HIS A 94 -9.29 -10.03 -5.39
CA HIS A 94 -8.10 -10.38 -6.16
C HIS A 94 -6.93 -10.73 -5.23
N SER A 95 -5.88 -11.28 -5.81
CA SER A 95 -4.56 -11.42 -5.21
C SER A 95 -3.52 -10.91 -6.21
N ASN A 96 -2.41 -10.35 -5.72
CA ASN A 96 -1.38 -9.75 -6.57
C ASN A 96 -0.09 -10.56 -6.65
N GLY A 97 -0.14 -11.80 -6.19
CA GLY A 97 1.03 -12.56 -5.73
C GLY A 97 1.82 -13.31 -6.76
N LEU A 98 1.76 -13.19 -8.03
CA LEU A 98 2.62 -13.97 -8.93
C LEU A 98 3.08 -13.22 -10.19
N PHE A 99 2.60 -12.02 -10.38
CA PHE A 99 2.95 -11.28 -11.57
C PHE A 99 3.68 -10.01 -11.13
N GLY A 100 5.01 -10.12 -10.97
CA GLY A 100 5.86 -8.96 -10.94
C GLY A 100 5.59 -8.12 -12.19
N SER A 101 5.50 -6.82 -12.06
CA SER A 101 5.37 -5.92 -13.20
C SER A 101 6.64 -5.85 -14.04
N HIS A 102 7.69 -6.59 -13.66
CA HIS A 102 8.99 -6.58 -14.29
C HIS A 102 9.41 -8.01 -14.62
N ASP A 103 9.93 -8.20 -15.83
CA ASP A 103 10.46 -9.48 -16.35
C ASP A 103 11.75 -9.97 -15.65
N ASP A 104 12.06 -9.44 -14.45
CA ASP A 104 13.28 -9.76 -13.71
C ASP A 104 13.16 -11.03 -12.83
N GLY A 105 12.05 -11.74 -12.91
CA GLY A 105 11.81 -12.98 -12.19
C GLY A 105 11.55 -12.83 -10.69
N LYS A 106 11.43 -11.60 -10.17
CA LYS A 106 11.11 -11.35 -8.76
C LYS A 106 9.62 -11.58 -8.49
N LEU A 107 9.34 -12.23 -7.38
CA LEU A 107 7.98 -12.51 -6.93
C LEU A 107 7.57 -11.50 -5.86
N ARG A 108 6.42 -10.87 -6.04
CA ARG A 108 5.78 -10.09 -4.97
C ARG A 108 5.39 -10.99 -3.82
N THR A 109 5.79 -10.63 -2.62
CA THR A 109 5.49 -11.40 -1.40
C THR A 109 4.49 -10.72 -0.50
N VAL A 110 4.64 -9.42 -0.29
CA VAL A 110 3.73 -8.61 0.51
C VAL A 110 3.37 -7.31 -0.20
N GLY A 111 2.13 -6.88 -0.01
CA GLY A 111 1.68 -5.53 -0.29
C GLY A 111 1.87 -4.66 0.96
N LEU A 112 2.22 -3.41 0.75
CA LEU A 112 2.42 -2.44 1.80
C LEU A 112 1.71 -1.15 1.42
N THR A 113 0.89 -0.64 2.34
CA THR A 113 0.13 0.59 2.11
C THR A 113 0.17 1.48 3.34
N ILE A 114 0.43 2.77 3.16
CA ILE A 114 0.40 3.79 4.22
C ILE A 114 -0.73 4.75 3.93
N GLY A 115 -1.64 4.98 4.89
CA GLY A 115 -2.72 5.95 4.80
C GLY A 115 -2.21 7.39 4.94
N LEU A 116 -2.71 8.30 4.09
CA LEU A 116 -2.26 9.70 4.10
C LEU A 116 -3.32 10.69 4.57
N ASN A 117 -4.60 10.28 4.63
CA ASN A 117 -5.71 11.14 5.06
C ASN A 117 -6.79 10.35 5.78
N ASN A 118 -7.69 11.07 6.48
CA ASN A 118 -8.85 10.50 7.19
C ASN A 118 -10.18 11.15 6.78
N ASP A 119 -10.18 12.08 5.84
CA ASP A 119 -11.35 12.86 5.41
C ASP A 119 -12.22 12.13 4.36
N TYR A 120 -12.41 10.82 4.56
CA TYR A 120 -13.27 9.96 3.76
C TYR A 120 -13.96 8.91 4.64
N GLU A 121 -15.03 8.29 4.13
CA GLU A 121 -15.70 7.14 4.74
C GLU A 121 -15.51 5.91 3.86
N GLY A 122 -15.53 4.69 4.43
CA GLY A 122 -15.33 3.45 3.68
C GLY A 122 -13.85 3.14 3.44
N GLY A 123 -13.54 2.49 2.33
CA GLY A 123 -12.16 2.12 1.99
C GLY A 123 -11.58 0.98 2.83
N GLU A 124 -12.46 0.13 3.40
CA GLU A 124 -12.05 -1.02 4.20
C GLU A 124 -11.37 -2.08 3.35
N TYR A 125 -10.31 -2.67 3.88
CA TYR A 125 -9.71 -3.90 3.40
C TYR A 125 -10.47 -5.09 3.96
N ASN A 126 -10.98 -5.95 3.09
CA ASN A 126 -11.66 -7.19 3.46
C ASN A 126 -10.83 -8.39 2.98
N PHE A 127 -10.38 -9.22 3.92
CA PHE A 127 -9.64 -10.46 3.72
C PHE A 127 -10.52 -11.65 4.12
N PRO A 128 -11.32 -12.23 3.19
CA PRO A 128 -12.33 -13.21 3.54
C PRO A 128 -11.76 -14.50 4.12
N ASN A 129 -10.62 -14.98 3.62
CA ASN A 129 -9.99 -16.21 4.13
C ASN A 129 -9.45 -16.05 5.55
N GLN A 130 -9.15 -14.83 5.96
CA GLN A 130 -8.68 -14.50 7.31
C GLN A 130 -9.83 -14.02 8.22
N GLU A 131 -11.06 -13.91 7.70
CA GLU A 131 -12.20 -13.33 8.42
C GLU A 131 -11.85 -11.98 9.03
N LEU A 132 -11.13 -11.15 8.28
CA LEU A 132 -10.61 -9.87 8.74
C LEU A 132 -11.11 -8.73 7.83
N THR A 133 -11.70 -7.72 8.45
CA THR A 133 -11.96 -6.42 7.83
C THR A 133 -11.24 -5.35 8.65
N THR A 134 -10.50 -4.47 7.98
CA THR A 134 -9.75 -3.41 8.64
C THR A 134 -9.74 -2.14 7.80
N THR A 135 -9.66 -1.00 8.48
CA THR A 135 -9.44 0.32 7.88
C THR A 135 -7.98 0.73 8.02
N LEU A 136 -7.56 1.72 7.27
CA LEU A 136 -6.23 2.30 7.35
C LEU A 136 -6.38 3.79 7.65
N GLN A 137 -5.88 4.21 8.81
CA GLN A 137 -5.91 5.61 9.23
C GLN A 137 -4.68 6.37 8.71
N GLN A 138 -4.74 7.70 8.77
CA GLN A 138 -3.61 8.57 8.44
C GLN A 138 -2.38 8.23 9.30
N GLY A 139 -1.24 8.05 8.65
CA GLY A 139 0.02 7.67 9.28
C GLY A 139 0.16 6.18 9.62
N GLU A 140 -0.91 5.37 9.49
CA GLU A 140 -0.82 3.92 9.67
C GLU A 140 -0.27 3.21 8.44
N LEU A 141 0.48 2.14 8.67
CA LEU A 141 0.97 1.23 7.63
C LEU A 141 0.29 -0.14 7.80
N LEU A 142 -0.28 -0.64 6.71
CA LEU A 142 -0.78 -2.00 6.58
C LEU A 142 0.18 -2.82 5.71
N ILE A 143 0.59 -3.98 6.21
CA ILE A 143 1.36 -4.99 5.48
C ILE A 143 0.55 -6.28 5.39
N PHE A 144 0.53 -6.93 4.23
CA PHE A 144 -0.24 -8.16 4.01
C PHE A 144 0.38 -9.01 2.91
N PRO A 145 0.34 -10.35 3.04
CA PRO A 145 0.75 -11.26 1.98
C PRO A 145 -0.12 -11.08 0.75
N VAL A 146 0.45 -11.22 -0.45
CA VAL A 146 -0.26 -11.01 -1.72
C VAL A 146 -0.51 -12.30 -2.51
N TYR A 147 -0.33 -13.46 -1.88
CA TYR A 147 -0.56 -14.77 -2.48
C TYR A 147 -2.05 -15.12 -2.57
N TYR A 148 -2.35 -16.19 -3.32
CA TYR A 148 -3.70 -16.74 -3.47
C TYR A 148 -4.37 -17.11 -2.15
N THR A 149 -3.60 -17.31 -1.07
CA THR A 149 -4.11 -17.56 0.28
C THR A 149 -4.71 -16.31 0.94
N HIS A 150 -4.38 -15.11 0.43
CA HIS A 150 -4.81 -13.82 0.95
C HIS A 150 -5.52 -12.99 -0.12
N PRO A 151 -6.61 -13.52 -0.73
CA PRO A 151 -7.41 -12.67 -1.61
C PRO A 151 -8.02 -11.55 -0.78
N TYR A 152 -8.09 -10.36 -1.35
CA TYR A 152 -8.68 -9.21 -0.66
C TYR A 152 -9.47 -8.33 -1.61
N GLN A 153 -10.34 -7.54 -1.03
CA GLN A 153 -11.10 -6.48 -1.67
C GLN A 153 -10.95 -5.20 -0.85
N VAL A 154 -10.93 -4.07 -1.52
CA VAL A 154 -11.01 -2.75 -0.87
C VAL A 154 -12.32 -2.10 -1.29
N SER A 155 -13.15 -1.68 -0.32
CA SER A 155 -14.41 -0.99 -0.60
C SER A 155 -14.16 0.42 -1.16
N ALA A 156 -15.12 0.96 -1.91
CA ALA A 156 -15.02 2.32 -2.42
C ALA A 156 -15.04 3.32 -1.26
N PRO A 157 -14.15 4.32 -1.23
CA PRO A 157 -14.30 5.43 -0.31
C PRO A 157 -15.40 6.37 -0.78
N LYS A 158 -16.10 7.01 0.16
CA LYS A 158 -16.85 8.23 -0.11
C LYS A 158 -15.91 9.41 0.12
N GLY A 159 -15.58 10.11 -0.95
CA GLY A 159 -14.48 11.09 -0.99
C GLY A 159 -13.23 10.51 -1.64
N TYR A 160 -12.10 11.13 -1.40
CA TYR A 160 -10.81 10.69 -1.93
C TYR A 160 -9.92 10.13 -0.84
N ARG A 161 -9.41 8.93 -1.06
CA ARG A 161 -8.44 8.30 -0.18
C ARG A 161 -7.06 8.38 -0.81
N TYR A 162 -6.10 8.93 -0.06
CA TYR A 162 -4.70 9.01 -0.49
C TYR A 162 -3.86 7.99 0.26
N VAL A 163 -2.99 7.30 -0.46
CA VAL A 163 -2.07 6.33 0.14
C VAL A 163 -0.70 6.34 -0.56
N VAL A 164 0.34 5.96 0.18
CA VAL A 164 1.58 5.42 -0.41
C VAL A 164 1.41 3.91 -0.53
N HIS A 165 1.79 3.34 -1.67
CA HIS A 165 1.71 1.90 -1.89
C HIS A 165 2.95 1.36 -2.58
N THR A 166 3.35 0.16 -2.19
CA THR A 166 4.38 -0.63 -2.89
C THR A 166 4.14 -2.12 -2.66
N TYR A 167 4.80 -2.94 -3.47
CA TYR A 167 4.97 -4.36 -3.21
C TYR A 167 6.43 -4.64 -2.91
N LEU A 168 6.67 -5.53 -1.94
CA LEU A 168 8.01 -6.03 -1.65
C LEU A 168 8.22 -7.37 -2.34
N ASN A 169 9.40 -7.55 -2.88
CA ASN A 169 9.79 -8.70 -3.71
C ASN A 169 10.78 -9.61 -2.95
N GLN A 170 10.77 -10.86 -3.35
CA GLN A 170 11.70 -11.88 -2.88
C GLN A 170 12.56 -12.39 -4.04
#